data_100ffd13546524fed40e54937c5f4710
#
_entry.id   100ffd13546524fed40e54937c5f4710
#
_cell.length_a   1.000
_cell.length_b   1.000
_cell.length_c   1.000
_cell.angle_alpha   90.00
_cell.angle_beta   90.00
_cell.angle_gamma   90.00
#
_symmetry.space_group_name_H-M   'P 1'
#
loop_
_entity.id
_entity.type
_entity.pdbx_description
1 polymer ?
#
loop_
_entity_poly.entity_id
_entity_poly.type
_entity_poly.pdbx_seq_one_letter_code
_entity_poly.pdbx_strand_id
1 'polypeptide(L)'
;MSDATTTPTADTAPPPMTLEQKKEAARARARAAKEQQAAGIASVAITPLAGTYIRKVAAEQGKDDGVRVKILAGGCSGLEYHNDLLDKGEVPADGERELVSGGVRLIMDLKSSIHVTGSIIDYESTILKRGFKIRNPNATSTCSCGDSFGV
;
A
#
# COMPACT_ATOMS: atom_id res chain seq x y z
N MET A 1 -5.87 7.51 55.61
CA MET A 1 -5.01 7.98 54.49
C MET A 1 -5.06 6.88 53.47
N SER A 2 -5.95 7.05 52.47
CA SER A 2 -6.31 5.98 51.53
C SER A 2 -5.82 6.44 50.15
N ASP A 3 -4.78 5.79 49.63
CA ASP A 3 -4.32 5.97 48.29
C ASP A 3 -5.17 5.13 47.33
N ALA A 4 -5.95 5.81 46.51
CA ALA A 4 -6.67 5.24 45.39
C ALA A 4 -5.80 5.22 44.16
N THR A 5 -5.17 4.11 43.88
CA THR A 5 -4.47 3.84 42.64
C THR A 5 -5.48 3.61 41.54
N THR A 6 -5.74 4.64 40.70
CA THR A 6 -6.56 4.52 39.49
C THR A 6 -5.70 4.00 38.38
N THR A 7 -5.89 2.76 37.99
CA THR A 7 -5.32 2.15 36.80
C THR A 7 -6.10 2.65 35.57
N PRO A 8 -5.47 3.23 34.53
CA PRO A 8 -6.17 3.52 33.30
C PRO A 8 -6.29 2.23 32.47
N THR A 9 -7.49 1.71 32.37
CA THR A 9 -7.87 0.69 31.39
C THR A 9 -7.91 1.31 30.01
N ALA A 10 -6.84 1.13 29.26
CA ALA A 10 -6.80 1.43 27.84
C ALA A 10 -6.81 0.11 27.10
N ASP A 11 -7.96 -0.31 26.64
CA ASP A 11 -8.07 -1.22 25.50
C ASP A 11 -9.50 -1.12 24.94
N THR A 12 -9.72 -0.05 24.17
CA THR A 12 -10.93 0.04 23.34
C THR A 12 -10.54 -0.32 21.94
N ALA A 13 -10.47 -1.62 21.66
CA ALA A 13 -10.49 -2.11 20.29
C ALA A 13 -11.75 -1.58 19.59
N PRO A 14 -11.68 -1.07 18.36
CA PRO A 14 -12.85 -0.58 17.65
C PRO A 14 -13.88 -1.73 17.52
N PRO A 15 -15.17 -1.45 17.69
CA PRO A 15 -16.20 -2.46 17.64
C PRO A 15 -16.16 -3.19 16.29
N PRO A 16 -16.43 -4.49 16.24
CA PRO A 16 -16.43 -5.25 15.01
C PRO A 16 -17.47 -4.67 14.05
N MET A 17 -17.04 -4.35 12.83
CA MET A 17 -17.91 -3.82 11.79
C MET A 17 -19.09 -4.78 11.52
N THR A 18 -20.29 -4.24 11.49
CA THR A 18 -21.51 -4.99 11.17
C THR A 18 -21.46 -5.52 9.75
N LEU A 19 -22.27 -6.54 9.45
CA LEU A 19 -22.33 -7.14 8.11
C LEU A 19 -22.74 -6.12 7.04
N GLU A 20 -23.60 -5.16 7.38
CA GLU A 20 -24.01 -4.07 6.48
C GLU A 20 -22.86 -3.09 6.22
N GLN A 21 -22.14 -2.69 7.24
CA GLN A 21 -20.94 -1.84 7.09
C GLN A 21 -19.86 -2.51 6.23
N LYS A 22 -19.69 -3.83 6.36
CA LYS A 22 -18.78 -4.59 5.49
C LYS A 22 -19.25 -4.63 4.04
N LYS A 23 -20.56 -4.78 3.80
CA LYS A 23 -21.14 -4.74 2.45
C LYS A 23 -21.03 -3.36 1.81
N GLU A 24 -21.28 -2.31 2.58
CA GLU A 24 -21.17 -0.93 2.12
C GLU A 24 -19.71 -0.55 1.81
N ALA A 25 -18.78 -0.92 2.66
CA ALA A 25 -17.36 -0.75 2.41
C ALA A 25 -16.89 -1.54 1.17
N ALA A 26 -17.41 -2.75 0.96
CA ALA A 26 -17.09 -3.53 -0.24
C ALA A 26 -17.67 -2.87 -1.51
N ARG A 27 -18.90 -2.33 -1.45
CA ARG A 27 -19.52 -1.60 -2.57
C ARG A 27 -18.78 -0.29 -2.88
N ALA A 28 -18.36 0.45 -1.85
CA ALA A 28 -17.58 1.67 -2.02
C ALA A 28 -16.21 1.38 -2.66
N ARG A 29 -15.55 0.30 -2.23
CA ARG A 29 -14.28 -0.17 -2.85
C ARG A 29 -14.47 -0.58 -4.30
N ALA A 30 -15.54 -1.30 -4.63
CA ALA A 30 -15.84 -1.72 -5.99
C ALA A 30 -16.18 -0.52 -6.90
N ARG A 31 -16.87 0.51 -6.39
CA ARG A 31 -17.11 1.76 -7.13
C ARG A 31 -15.83 2.52 -7.38
N ALA A 32 -15.00 2.71 -6.37
CA ALA A 32 -13.71 3.39 -6.52
C ALA A 32 -12.78 2.67 -7.50
N ALA A 33 -12.72 1.34 -7.45
CA ALA A 33 -11.95 0.53 -8.39
C ALA A 33 -12.47 0.68 -9.84
N LYS A 34 -13.79 0.73 -10.02
CA LYS A 34 -14.41 0.90 -11.34
C LYS A 34 -14.19 2.31 -11.92
N GLU A 35 -14.24 3.34 -11.08
CA GLU A 35 -13.92 4.72 -11.48
C GLU A 35 -12.46 4.87 -11.88
N GLN A 36 -11.54 4.24 -11.14
CA GLN A 36 -10.11 4.22 -11.45
C GLN A 36 -9.80 3.47 -12.75
N GLN A 37 -10.50 2.36 -13.01
CA GLN A 37 -10.39 1.64 -14.29
C GLN A 37 -10.91 2.46 -15.48
N ALA A 38 -12.00 3.20 -15.31
CA ALA A 38 -12.55 4.07 -16.35
C ALA A 38 -11.62 5.24 -16.68
N ALA A 39 -10.79 5.68 -15.75
CA ALA A 39 -9.81 6.75 -15.95
C ALA A 39 -8.50 6.27 -16.62
N GLY A 40 -8.38 4.97 -16.96
CA GLY A 40 -7.16 4.39 -17.54
C GLY A 40 -5.95 4.45 -16.62
N ILE A 41 -6.18 4.64 -15.32
CA ILE A 41 -5.16 4.65 -14.29
C ILE A 41 -5.03 3.23 -13.74
N ALA A 42 -3.79 2.77 -13.55
CA ALA A 42 -3.52 1.49 -12.93
C ALA A 42 -4.25 1.37 -11.59
N SER A 43 -5.13 0.39 -11.43
CA SER A 43 -5.78 0.13 -10.16
C SER A 43 -4.81 -0.64 -9.26
N VAL A 44 -4.17 0.07 -8.34
CA VAL A 44 -3.32 -0.53 -7.30
C VAL A 44 -4.03 -0.32 -5.97
N ALA A 45 -4.27 -1.41 -5.25
CA ALA A 45 -4.87 -1.36 -3.93
C ALA A 45 -3.79 -1.41 -2.86
N ILE A 46 -3.93 -0.55 -1.84
CA ILE A 46 -3.10 -0.61 -0.62
C ILE A 46 -3.96 -1.16 0.51
N THR A 47 -3.47 -2.17 1.21
CA THR A 47 -4.17 -2.67 2.40
C THR A 47 -4.13 -1.64 3.52
N PRO A 48 -5.14 -1.61 4.42
CA PRO A 48 -5.14 -0.70 5.56
C PRO A 48 -3.90 -0.83 6.45
N LEU A 49 -3.36 -2.03 6.58
CA LEU A 49 -2.15 -2.31 7.33
C LEU A 49 -0.92 -1.66 6.67
N ALA A 50 -0.76 -1.85 5.35
CA ALA A 50 0.31 -1.22 4.59
C ALA A 50 0.22 0.31 4.64
N GLY A 51 -0.98 0.87 4.47
CA GLY A 51 -1.21 2.31 4.56
C GLY A 51 -0.87 2.89 5.93
N THR A 52 -1.22 2.21 7.01
CA THR A 52 -0.87 2.63 8.36
C THR A 52 0.64 2.61 8.60
N TYR A 53 1.31 1.58 8.08
CA TYR A 53 2.75 1.45 8.20
C TYR A 53 3.49 2.52 7.40
N ILE A 54 3.06 2.79 6.17
CA ILE A 54 3.63 3.87 5.33
C ILE A 54 3.56 5.20 6.07
N ARG A 55 2.38 5.58 6.58
CA ARG A 55 2.21 6.83 7.34
C ARG A 55 3.09 6.89 8.59
N LYS A 56 3.19 5.78 9.31
CA LYS A 56 4.05 5.71 10.50
C LYS A 56 5.51 5.96 10.17
N VAL A 57 6.05 5.24 9.19
CA VAL A 57 7.46 5.37 8.78
C VAL A 57 7.73 6.73 8.14
N ALA A 58 6.79 7.25 7.34
CA ALA A 58 6.87 8.59 6.78
C ALA A 58 6.95 9.66 7.86
N ALA A 59 6.12 9.57 8.89
CA ALA A 59 6.17 10.49 10.04
C ALA A 59 7.50 10.39 10.81
N GLU A 60 8.00 9.18 11.04
CA GLU A 60 9.30 8.94 11.70
C GLU A 60 10.49 9.52 10.92
N GLN A 61 10.43 9.48 9.59
CA GLN A 61 11.47 9.97 8.69
C GLN A 61 11.25 11.42 8.23
N GLY A 62 10.17 12.06 8.65
CA GLY A 62 9.81 13.40 8.21
C GLY A 62 9.47 13.52 6.73
N LYS A 63 9.01 12.43 6.13
CA LYS A 63 8.59 12.31 4.72
C LYS A 63 7.09 12.51 4.54
N ASP A 64 6.62 12.47 3.30
CA ASP A 64 5.18 12.57 2.97
C ASP A 64 4.50 11.20 3.06
N ASP A 65 3.17 11.20 3.21
CA ASP A 65 2.34 10.00 3.27
C ASP A 65 2.16 9.39 1.87
N GLY A 66 3.27 8.99 1.27
CA GLY A 66 3.27 8.46 -0.08
C GLY A 66 4.47 7.58 -0.41
N VAL A 67 4.32 6.81 -1.47
CA VAL A 67 5.33 5.88 -1.96
C VAL A 67 5.49 6.05 -3.48
N ARG A 68 6.73 6.14 -3.94
CA ARG A 68 7.06 5.98 -5.35
C ARG A 68 7.36 4.52 -5.63
N VAL A 69 6.61 3.94 -6.56
CA VAL A 69 6.80 2.56 -7.00
C VAL A 69 7.44 2.56 -8.39
N LYS A 70 8.60 1.94 -8.50
CA LYS A 70 9.31 1.73 -9.78
C LYS A 70 9.55 0.25 -10.00
N ILE A 71 9.49 -0.16 -11.26
CA ILE A 71 9.88 -1.49 -11.68
C ILE A 71 11.15 -1.38 -12.50
N LEU A 72 12.18 -2.06 -12.04
CA LEU A 72 13.47 -2.11 -12.69
C LEU A 72 13.73 -3.51 -13.23
N ALA A 73 14.51 -3.60 -14.31
CA ALA A 73 15.03 -4.89 -14.77
C ALA A 73 16.09 -5.37 -13.77
N GLY A 74 15.88 -6.56 -13.20
CA GLY A 74 16.78 -7.13 -12.20
C GLY A 74 16.15 -8.28 -11.43
N GLY A 75 16.87 -8.77 -10.45
CA GLY A 75 16.43 -9.88 -9.63
C GLY A 75 16.46 -11.25 -10.30
N CYS A 76 16.05 -12.29 -9.55
CA CYS A 76 16.08 -13.68 -10.01
C CYS A 76 15.02 -13.97 -11.08
N SER A 77 13.96 -13.17 -11.17
CA SER A 77 12.79 -13.40 -12.03
C SER A 77 12.67 -12.38 -13.17
N GLY A 78 13.61 -11.46 -13.32
CA GLY A 78 13.71 -10.50 -14.41
C GLY A 78 13.24 -9.07 -14.10
N LEU A 79 12.27 -8.86 -13.21
CA LEU A 79 11.78 -7.56 -12.78
C LEU A 79 11.77 -7.45 -11.25
N GLU A 80 12.13 -6.28 -10.73
CA GLU A 80 12.23 -5.99 -9.30
C GLU A 80 11.42 -4.76 -8.94
N TYR A 81 10.73 -4.82 -7.78
CA TYR A 81 9.97 -3.69 -7.24
C TYR A 81 10.89 -2.80 -6.40
N HIS A 82 10.93 -1.53 -6.72
CA HIS A 82 11.54 -0.49 -5.91
C HIS A 82 10.47 0.42 -5.32
N ASN A 83 10.47 0.55 -3.99
CA ASN A 83 9.48 1.32 -3.24
C ASN A 83 10.22 2.34 -2.37
N ASP A 84 10.10 3.62 -2.72
CA ASP A 84 10.70 4.73 -1.98
C ASP A 84 9.62 5.61 -1.36
N LEU A 85 9.82 6.06 -0.11
CA LEU A 85 8.93 7.05 0.50
C LEU A 85 9.12 8.42 -0.17
N LEU A 86 8.01 9.10 -0.44
CA LEU A 86 8.01 10.43 -1.04
C LEU A 86 8.56 11.49 -0.07
N ASP A 87 9.31 12.44 -0.61
CA ASP A 87 9.70 13.61 0.14
C ASP A 87 8.52 14.61 0.26
N LYS A 88 8.53 15.44 1.32
CA LYS A 88 7.45 16.41 1.53
C LYS A 88 7.31 17.36 0.35
N GLY A 89 6.09 17.45 -0.17
CA GLY A 89 5.77 18.30 -1.30
C GLY A 89 6.27 17.75 -2.64
N GLU A 90 6.72 16.51 -2.69
CA GLU A 90 7.15 15.87 -3.93
C GLU A 90 5.96 15.69 -4.87
N VAL A 91 6.14 16.09 -6.13
CA VAL A 91 5.14 15.99 -7.20
C VAL A 91 5.58 14.94 -8.22
N PRO A 92 4.65 14.36 -8.98
CA PRO A 92 4.99 13.46 -10.08
C PRO A 92 5.90 14.15 -11.10
N ALA A 93 6.96 13.47 -11.52
CA ALA A 93 7.80 13.94 -12.61
C ALA A 93 7.11 13.75 -13.97
N ASP A 94 7.72 14.30 -15.04
CA ASP A 94 7.20 14.12 -16.39
C ASP A 94 7.17 12.62 -16.76
N GLY A 95 5.99 12.15 -17.19
CA GLY A 95 5.73 10.73 -17.44
C GLY A 95 5.38 9.87 -16.23
N GLU A 96 5.39 10.42 -15.04
CA GLU A 96 4.86 9.76 -13.84
C GLU A 96 3.38 10.11 -13.60
N ARG A 97 2.66 9.24 -12.92
CA ARG A 97 1.26 9.43 -12.55
C ARG A 97 1.10 9.26 -11.06
N GLU A 98 0.20 10.06 -10.49
CA GLU A 98 -0.20 9.95 -9.11
C GLU A 98 -1.54 9.23 -8.99
N LEU A 99 -1.62 8.34 -8.02
CA LEU A 99 -2.81 7.60 -7.62
C LEU A 99 -2.93 7.66 -6.11
N VAL A 100 -4.13 7.82 -5.60
CA VAL A 100 -4.40 7.73 -4.15
C VAL A 100 -5.14 6.43 -3.86
N SER A 101 -4.57 5.60 -3.01
CA SER A 101 -5.16 4.34 -2.57
C SER A 101 -4.95 4.15 -1.07
N GLY A 102 -6.02 3.77 -0.35
CA GLY A 102 -5.94 3.58 1.10
C GLY A 102 -5.51 4.81 1.92
N GLY A 103 -5.69 6.02 1.37
CA GLY A 103 -5.24 7.27 1.98
C GLY A 103 -3.73 7.51 1.87
N VAL A 104 -3.06 6.81 0.95
CA VAL A 104 -1.65 6.96 0.64
C VAL A 104 -1.49 7.38 -0.81
N ARG A 105 -0.58 8.31 -1.06
CA ARG A 105 -0.21 8.74 -2.41
C ARG A 105 0.76 7.72 -3.04
N LEU A 106 0.45 7.29 -4.25
CA LEU A 106 1.32 6.44 -5.06
C LEU A 106 1.77 7.22 -6.28
N ILE A 107 3.06 7.34 -6.48
CA ILE A 107 3.64 7.87 -7.72
C ILE A 107 4.33 6.74 -8.46
N MET A 108 4.03 6.60 -9.74
CA MET A 108 4.64 5.58 -10.59
C MET A 108 4.74 6.07 -12.04
N ASP A 109 5.76 5.61 -12.73
CA ASP A 109 5.88 5.86 -14.17
C ASP A 109 4.89 5.00 -14.98
N LEU A 110 4.66 5.38 -16.24
CA LEU A 110 3.70 4.69 -17.09
C LEU A 110 4.06 3.21 -17.29
N LYS A 111 5.34 2.90 -17.43
CA LYS A 111 5.82 1.51 -17.60
C LYS A 111 5.55 0.66 -16.36
N SER A 112 5.91 1.17 -15.19
CA SER A 112 5.63 0.51 -13.92
C SER A 112 4.13 0.34 -13.69
N SER A 113 3.31 1.33 -14.06
CA SER A 113 1.86 1.29 -13.90
C SER A 113 1.20 0.14 -14.68
N ILE A 114 1.69 -0.18 -15.86
CA ILE A 114 1.18 -1.29 -16.68
C ILE A 114 1.43 -2.63 -15.96
N HIS A 115 2.61 -2.81 -15.40
CA HIS A 115 2.98 -4.06 -14.72
C HIS A 115 2.30 -4.24 -13.36
N VAL A 116 2.04 -3.16 -12.63
CA VAL A 116 1.39 -3.23 -11.29
C VAL A 116 -0.13 -3.11 -11.33
N THR A 117 -0.73 -2.94 -12.50
CA THR A 117 -2.20 -2.85 -12.63
C THR A 117 -2.87 -4.07 -12.00
N GLY A 118 -3.86 -3.84 -11.12
CA GLY A 118 -4.55 -4.88 -10.39
C GLY A 118 -3.80 -5.43 -9.17
N SER A 119 -2.60 -4.95 -8.89
CA SER A 119 -1.80 -5.41 -7.75
C SER A 119 -2.34 -4.90 -6.42
N ILE A 120 -2.05 -5.66 -5.38
CA ILE A 120 -2.33 -5.31 -3.99
C ILE A 120 -0.99 -5.14 -3.27
N ILE A 121 -0.76 -3.96 -2.71
CA ILE A 121 0.38 -3.68 -1.83
C ILE A 121 -0.05 -3.97 -0.40
N ASP A 122 0.58 -4.95 0.20
CA ASP A 122 0.36 -5.37 1.57
C ASP A 122 1.64 -5.18 2.38
N TYR A 123 1.52 -5.19 3.70
CA TYR A 123 2.65 -5.14 4.61
C TYR A 123 2.68 -6.39 5.47
N GLU A 124 3.77 -7.11 5.40
CA GLU A 124 4.00 -8.30 6.22
C GLU A 124 4.96 -7.96 7.36
N SER A 125 4.52 -8.21 8.58
CA SER A 125 5.34 -8.07 9.80
C SER A 125 5.29 -9.35 10.59
N THR A 126 6.18 -10.24 10.25
CA THR A 126 6.41 -11.49 10.98
C THR A 126 7.75 -11.44 11.71
N ILE A 127 8.01 -12.41 12.57
CA ILE A 127 9.30 -12.53 13.27
C ILE A 127 10.46 -12.69 12.27
N LEU A 128 10.20 -13.35 11.13
CA LEU A 128 11.20 -13.68 10.13
C LEU A 128 11.31 -12.67 8.99
N LYS A 129 10.21 -11.91 8.73
CA LYS A 129 10.15 -10.99 7.59
C LYS A 129 9.34 -9.74 7.93
N ARG A 130 9.93 -8.59 7.64
CA ARG A 130 9.24 -7.29 7.68
C ARG A 130 9.45 -6.59 6.36
N GLY A 131 8.36 -6.18 5.71
CA GLY A 131 8.44 -5.45 4.45
C GLY A 131 7.14 -5.41 3.69
N PHE A 132 7.16 -4.66 2.60
CA PHE A 132 6.06 -4.62 1.67
C PHE A 132 6.01 -5.90 0.85
N LYS A 133 4.81 -6.39 0.60
CA LYS A 133 4.54 -7.52 -0.27
C LYS A 133 3.58 -7.09 -1.36
N ILE A 134 4.03 -7.17 -2.58
CA ILE A 134 3.20 -6.85 -3.74
C ILE A 134 2.62 -8.15 -4.29
N ARG A 135 1.29 -8.26 -4.29
CA ARG A 135 0.56 -9.35 -4.94
C ARG A 135 0.14 -8.87 -6.32
N ASN A 136 0.84 -9.30 -7.33
CA ASN A 136 0.62 -8.89 -8.70
C ASN A 136 -0.08 -10.01 -9.49
N PRO A 137 -1.30 -9.79 -10.01
CA PRO A 137 -2.01 -10.79 -10.80
C PRO A 137 -1.37 -11.03 -12.17
N ASN A 138 -0.54 -10.11 -12.64
CA ASN A 138 0.13 -10.21 -13.93
C ASN A 138 1.50 -10.94 -13.84
N ALA A 139 1.95 -11.26 -12.63
CA ALA A 139 3.19 -11.99 -12.43
C ALA A 139 3.00 -13.48 -12.74
N THR A 140 3.80 -14.01 -13.65
CA THR A 140 3.82 -15.45 -13.98
C THR A 140 4.67 -16.25 -12.99
N SER A 141 5.66 -15.59 -12.39
CA SER A 141 6.51 -16.14 -11.33
C SER A 141 6.87 -15.05 -10.32
N THR A 142 7.00 -15.44 -9.06
CA THR A 142 7.42 -14.54 -7.99
C THR A 142 8.56 -15.19 -7.23
N CYS A 143 9.58 -14.40 -6.85
CA CYS A 143 10.62 -14.85 -5.96
C CYS A 143 10.05 -15.15 -4.57
N SER A 144 10.66 -16.08 -3.84
CA SER A 144 10.28 -16.38 -2.45
C SER A 144 10.39 -15.17 -1.52
N CYS A 145 11.22 -14.19 -1.84
CA CYS A 145 11.32 -12.91 -1.12
C CYS A 145 10.14 -11.97 -1.42
N GLY A 146 9.47 -12.09 -2.58
CA GLY A 146 8.39 -11.22 -3.00
C GLY A 146 8.84 -9.89 -3.61
N ASP A 147 10.13 -9.66 -3.76
CA ASP A 147 10.70 -8.40 -4.26
C ASP A 147 10.91 -8.41 -5.78
N SER A 148 10.93 -9.58 -6.40
CA SER A 148 11.09 -9.74 -7.85
C SER A 148 10.03 -10.67 -8.45
N PHE A 149 9.70 -10.44 -9.73
CA PHE A 149 8.69 -11.19 -10.46
C PHE A 149 9.04 -11.33 -11.94
N GLY A 150 8.48 -12.35 -12.59
CA GLY A 150 8.51 -12.50 -14.04
C GLY A 150 7.13 -12.22 -14.65
N VAL A 151 7.09 -11.74 -15.85
CA VAL A 151 5.88 -11.51 -16.68
C VAL A 151 5.94 -12.36 -17.94
#